data_50aa9f76898ae28fcb239789b005ed56
#
_entry.id   50aa9f76898ae28fcb239789b005ed56
#
_cell.length_a   1.000
_cell.length_b   1.000
_cell.length_c   1.000
_cell.angle_alpha   90.00
_cell.angle_beta   90.00
_cell.angle_gamma   90.00
#
_symmetry.space_group_name_H-M   'P 1'
#
loop_
_entity.id
_entity.type
_entity.pdbx_description
1 polymer ?
#
loop_
_entity_poly.entity_id
_entity_poly.type
_entity_poly.pdbx_seq_one_letter_code
_entity_poly.pdbx_strand_id
1 'polypeptide(L)'
;MELPAGRVKRSQGSVTVERAGQTRAVEVGTPVYVGDRVRTAADGAVGITLSDDTLLTAGPGSTLLINEFRFNTTTNDGNLLATLLKGTLSVVTGLIGKQAPQNVSFKTPTVVLGIRGTEFIIEARGDGE
;
A
#
# COMPACT_ATOMS: atom_id res chain seq x y z
N MET A 1 18.46 -4.05 -11.03
CA MET A 1 18.23 -3.56 -9.66
C MET A 1 16.83 -2.98 -9.53
N GLU A 2 16.08 -3.47 -8.55
CA GLU A 2 14.73 -2.97 -8.33
C GLU A 2 14.76 -1.67 -7.56
N LEU A 3 13.87 -0.74 -7.95
CA LEU A 3 13.65 0.47 -7.18
C LEU A 3 12.49 0.23 -6.22
N PRO A 4 12.55 0.77 -5.01
CA PRO A 4 11.40 0.63 -4.10
C PRO A 4 10.20 1.39 -4.65
N ALA A 5 9.02 0.84 -4.39
CA ALA A 5 7.77 1.51 -4.71
C ALA A 5 7.54 2.70 -3.78
N GLY A 6 8.05 2.59 -2.55
CA GLY A 6 7.91 3.64 -1.57
C GLY A 6 8.69 3.33 -0.31
N ARG A 7 8.43 4.11 0.74
CA ARG A 7 9.09 3.95 2.03
C ARG A 7 8.12 4.13 3.17
N VAL A 8 8.42 3.46 4.26
CA VAL A 8 7.66 3.61 5.48
C VAL A 8 7.98 4.96 6.11
N LYS A 9 6.96 5.76 6.35
CA LYS A 9 7.08 7.08 6.98
C LYS A 9 6.65 7.08 8.44
N ARG A 10 5.75 6.16 8.79
CA ARG A 10 5.27 6.01 10.16
C ARG A 10 5.13 4.54 10.46
N SER A 11 5.49 4.14 11.67
CA SER A 11 5.34 2.75 12.11
C SER A 11 5.06 2.76 13.59
N GLN A 12 4.02 2.05 14.00
CA GLN A 12 3.60 1.97 15.39
C GLN A 12 3.28 0.52 15.70
N GLY A 13 3.68 0.05 16.88
CA GLY A 13 3.43 -1.32 17.28
C GLY A 13 4.17 -2.31 16.37
N SER A 14 3.62 -3.49 16.23
CA SER A 14 4.27 -4.56 15.46
C SER A 14 3.84 -4.51 14.00
N VAL A 15 4.82 -4.26 13.14
CA VAL A 15 4.60 -4.22 11.68
C VAL A 15 5.72 -5.04 11.04
N THR A 16 5.35 -5.89 10.07
CA THR A 16 6.32 -6.70 9.34
C THR A 16 6.09 -6.59 7.85
N VAL A 17 7.15 -6.88 7.08
CA VAL A 17 7.06 -7.01 5.64
C VAL A 17 7.56 -8.40 5.26
N GLU A 18 6.82 -9.06 4.37
CA GLU A 18 7.19 -10.37 3.85
C GLU A 18 7.58 -10.24 2.39
N ARG A 19 8.78 -10.72 2.05
CA ARG A 19 9.31 -10.67 0.69
C ARG A 19 10.05 -11.97 0.42
N ALA A 20 9.66 -12.65 -0.66
CA ALA A 20 10.31 -13.91 -1.07
C ALA A 20 10.39 -14.92 0.07
N GLY A 21 9.32 -15.03 0.87
CA GLY A 21 9.24 -15.98 1.97
C GLY A 21 9.95 -15.55 3.25
N GLN A 22 10.57 -14.39 3.25
CA GLN A 22 11.26 -13.86 4.44
C GLN A 22 10.45 -12.74 5.07
N THR A 23 10.33 -12.79 6.39
CA THR A 23 9.58 -11.78 7.14
C THR A 23 10.57 -10.93 7.92
N ARG A 24 10.43 -9.61 7.83
CA ARG A 24 11.30 -8.66 8.52
C ARG A 24 10.48 -7.63 9.26
N ALA A 25 10.98 -7.18 10.40
CA ALA A 25 10.37 -6.08 11.13
C ALA A 25 10.52 -4.79 10.32
N VAL A 26 9.50 -3.95 10.40
CA VAL A 26 9.44 -2.68 9.68
C VAL A 26 9.67 -1.52 10.64
N GLU A 27 10.45 -0.55 10.20
CA GLU A 27 10.63 0.69 10.94
C GLU A 27 10.61 1.86 9.95
N VAL A 28 10.59 3.07 10.48
CA VAL A 28 10.60 4.27 9.64
C VAL A 28 11.82 4.24 8.73
N GLY A 29 11.62 4.49 7.44
CA GLY A 29 12.67 4.46 6.44
C GLY A 29 12.78 3.15 5.69
N THR A 30 12.12 2.10 6.13
CA THR A 30 12.16 0.81 5.45
C THR A 30 11.60 0.94 4.05
N PRO A 31 12.33 0.53 2.99
CA PRO A 31 11.79 0.56 1.63
C PRO A 31 10.78 -0.55 1.41
N VAL A 32 9.77 -0.26 0.61
CA VAL A 32 8.71 -1.23 0.25
C VAL A 32 8.76 -1.42 -1.25
N TYR A 33 8.74 -2.66 -1.69
CA TYR A 33 8.88 -3.04 -3.11
C TYR A 33 7.61 -3.68 -3.63
N VAL A 34 7.48 -3.71 -4.95
CA VAL A 34 6.42 -4.48 -5.60
C VAL A 34 6.55 -5.94 -5.18
N GLY A 35 5.44 -6.54 -4.80
CA GLY A 35 5.41 -7.91 -4.31
C GLY A 35 5.50 -8.03 -2.80
N ASP A 36 5.84 -6.95 -2.11
CA ASP A 36 5.91 -6.97 -0.66
C ASP A 36 4.52 -7.08 -0.04
N ARG A 37 4.44 -7.89 1.01
CA ARG A 37 3.23 -8.01 1.80
C ARG A 37 3.50 -7.40 3.17
N VAL A 38 2.79 -6.32 3.48
CA VAL A 38 2.96 -5.59 4.73
C VAL A 38 1.84 -5.96 5.67
N ARG A 39 2.20 -6.37 6.89
CA ARG A 39 1.23 -6.80 7.90
C ARG A 39 1.38 -5.99 9.17
N THR A 40 0.24 -5.58 9.71
CA THR A 40 0.20 -4.95 11.03
C THR A 40 -0.46 -5.91 12.01
N ALA A 41 0.07 -5.97 13.24
CA ALA A 41 -0.55 -6.74 14.29
C ALA A 41 -1.72 -5.96 14.89
N ALA A 42 -2.37 -6.55 15.90
CA ALA A 42 -3.52 -5.92 16.54
C ALA A 42 -3.17 -4.57 17.18
N ASP A 43 -1.90 -4.37 17.51
CA ASP A 43 -1.42 -3.10 18.09
C ASP A 43 -0.69 -2.24 17.06
N GLY A 44 -0.66 -2.64 15.80
CA GLY A 44 0.18 -2.02 14.78
C GLY A 44 -0.54 -1.04 13.88
N ALA A 45 0.25 -0.15 13.28
CA ALA A 45 -0.21 0.74 12.23
C ALA A 45 1.01 1.18 11.43
N VAL A 46 0.83 1.41 10.13
CA VAL A 46 1.95 1.79 9.27
C VAL A 46 1.48 2.79 8.22
N GLY A 47 2.31 3.80 7.98
CA GLY A 47 2.09 4.75 6.91
C GLY A 47 3.22 4.63 5.90
N ILE A 48 2.86 4.45 4.63
CA ILE A 48 3.80 4.28 3.54
C ILE A 48 3.55 5.38 2.52
N THR A 49 4.63 6.05 2.10
CA THR A 49 4.55 7.02 1.02
C THR A 49 5.19 6.41 -0.21
N LEU A 50 4.40 6.28 -1.27
CA LEU A 50 4.89 5.76 -2.54
C LEU A 50 5.65 6.86 -3.30
N SER A 51 6.39 6.45 -4.33
CA SER A 51 7.24 7.39 -5.07
C SER A 51 6.47 8.48 -5.79
N ASP A 52 5.17 8.28 -6.04
CA ASP A 52 4.31 9.28 -6.66
C ASP A 52 3.55 10.11 -5.63
N ASP A 53 3.97 10.05 -4.36
CA ASP A 53 3.36 10.74 -3.24
C ASP A 53 2.00 10.19 -2.79
N THR A 54 1.61 9.03 -3.29
CA THR A 54 0.43 8.33 -2.74
C THR A 54 0.73 7.92 -1.31
N LEU A 55 -0.18 8.23 -0.40
CA LEU A 55 -0.01 7.86 1.01
C LEU A 55 -0.96 6.73 1.35
N LEU A 56 -0.40 5.64 1.85
CA LEU A 56 -1.15 4.45 2.26
C LEU A 56 -0.97 4.29 3.76
N THR A 57 -2.08 4.30 4.51
CA THR A 57 -2.02 4.11 5.96
C THR A 57 -2.86 2.89 6.32
N ALA A 58 -2.18 1.85 6.78
CA ALA A 58 -2.85 0.61 7.21
C ALA A 58 -3.06 0.66 8.71
N GLY A 59 -4.29 0.35 9.13
CA GLY A 59 -4.64 0.30 10.54
C GLY A 59 -4.30 -1.05 11.16
N PRO A 60 -4.69 -1.28 12.42
CA PRO A 60 -4.39 -2.53 13.11
C PRO A 60 -4.99 -3.75 12.42
N GLY A 61 -4.29 -4.86 12.48
CA GLY A 61 -4.78 -6.13 11.95
C GLY A 61 -4.93 -6.16 10.44
N SER A 62 -4.08 -5.40 9.71
CA SER A 62 -4.20 -5.27 8.26
C SER A 62 -3.12 -6.03 7.52
N THR A 63 -3.44 -6.46 6.30
CA THR A 63 -2.47 -7.07 5.39
C THR A 63 -2.61 -6.41 4.04
N LEU A 64 -1.53 -5.78 3.58
CA LEU A 64 -1.49 -5.01 2.33
C LEU A 64 -0.44 -5.61 1.41
N LEU A 65 -0.82 -5.85 0.16
CA LEU A 65 0.09 -6.37 -0.88
C LEU A 65 0.20 -5.33 -1.99
N ILE A 66 1.43 -4.96 -2.34
CA ILE A 66 1.68 -4.09 -3.48
C ILE A 66 1.86 -4.96 -4.72
N ASN A 67 0.83 -5.03 -5.57
CA ASN A 67 0.86 -5.91 -6.75
C ASN A 67 1.65 -5.32 -7.90
N GLU A 68 1.43 -4.04 -8.19
CA GLU A 68 2.09 -3.35 -9.29
C GLU A 68 2.30 -1.90 -8.91
N PHE A 69 3.43 -1.37 -9.30
CA PHE A 69 3.69 0.05 -9.15
C PHE A 69 4.74 0.47 -10.16
N ARG A 70 4.41 1.46 -10.99
CA ARG A 70 5.35 2.11 -11.90
C ARG A 70 5.10 3.60 -11.84
N PHE A 71 6.15 4.36 -11.89
CA PHE A 71 6.03 5.81 -11.87
C PHE A 71 7.21 6.44 -12.60
N ASN A 72 6.89 7.27 -13.60
CA ASN A 72 7.88 8.02 -14.35
C ASN A 72 7.90 9.45 -13.78
N THR A 73 9.01 9.82 -13.16
CA THR A 73 9.12 11.12 -12.49
C THR A 73 9.15 12.30 -13.44
N THR A 74 9.40 12.05 -14.72
CA THR A 74 9.42 13.10 -15.73
C THR A 74 8.03 13.43 -16.26
N THR A 75 7.25 12.39 -16.57
CA THR A 75 5.92 12.55 -17.17
C THR A 75 4.79 12.42 -16.17
N ASN A 76 5.07 11.90 -14.97
CA ASN A 76 4.09 11.53 -13.94
C ASN A 76 3.17 10.41 -14.37
N ASP A 77 3.52 9.70 -15.46
CA ASP A 77 2.78 8.51 -15.86
C ASP A 77 3.11 7.34 -14.96
N GLY A 78 2.16 6.45 -14.81
CA GLY A 78 2.39 5.26 -14.03
C GLY A 78 1.13 4.48 -13.80
N ASN A 79 1.25 3.45 -12.97
CA ASN A 79 0.09 2.69 -12.53
C ASN A 79 0.36 2.10 -11.15
N LEU A 80 -0.72 1.88 -10.43
CA LEU A 80 -0.68 1.33 -9.08
C LEU A 80 -1.80 0.32 -8.92
N LEU A 81 -1.44 -0.87 -8.45
CA LEU A 81 -2.42 -1.87 -8.05
C LEU A 81 -1.98 -2.43 -6.71
N ALA A 82 -2.83 -2.33 -5.72
CA ALA A 82 -2.57 -2.86 -4.38
C ALA A 82 -3.78 -3.64 -3.91
N THR A 83 -3.54 -4.64 -3.07
CA THR A 83 -4.61 -5.48 -2.52
C THR A 83 -4.60 -5.36 -1.00
N LEU A 84 -5.76 -5.02 -0.44
CA LEU A 84 -5.96 -5.09 1.00
C LEU A 84 -6.64 -6.42 1.28
N LEU A 85 -5.89 -7.37 1.83
CA LEU A 85 -6.40 -8.69 2.11
C LEU A 85 -7.30 -8.71 3.33
N LYS A 86 -7.00 -7.90 4.32
CA LYS A 86 -7.85 -7.68 5.48
C LYS A 86 -7.45 -6.41 6.19
N GLY A 87 -8.33 -5.89 7.01
CA GLY A 87 -8.08 -4.71 7.81
C GLY A 87 -8.61 -3.44 7.19
N THR A 88 -7.93 -2.33 7.45
CA THR A 88 -8.32 -1.02 6.94
C THR A 88 -7.14 -0.35 6.26
N LEU A 89 -7.43 0.42 5.22
CA LEU A 89 -6.43 1.17 4.50
C LEU A 89 -6.99 2.54 4.17
N SER A 90 -6.28 3.56 4.61
CA SER A 90 -6.59 4.94 4.25
C SER A 90 -5.68 5.32 3.10
N VAL A 91 -6.24 5.91 2.05
CA VAL A 91 -5.50 6.26 0.84
C VAL A 91 -5.65 7.74 0.57
N VAL A 92 -4.51 8.41 0.40
CA VAL A 92 -4.48 9.78 -0.12
C VAL A 92 -3.80 9.68 -1.48
N THR A 93 -4.53 10.05 -2.53
CA THR A 93 -4.09 9.86 -3.91
C THR A 93 -2.91 10.77 -4.27
N GLY A 94 -1.88 10.19 -4.88
CA GLY A 94 -0.71 10.93 -5.33
C GLY A 94 -0.80 11.35 -6.78
N LEU A 95 0.38 11.49 -7.41
CA LEU A 95 0.49 12.07 -8.76
C LEU A 95 -0.12 11.18 -9.85
N ILE A 96 0.05 9.86 -9.75
CA ILE A 96 -0.54 8.96 -10.75
C ILE A 96 -2.05 9.11 -10.78
N GLY A 97 -2.68 9.07 -9.61
CA GLY A 97 -4.14 9.12 -9.53
C GLY A 97 -4.70 10.49 -9.91
N LYS A 98 -3.96 11.56 -9.64
CA LYS A 98 -4.40 12.90 -10.03
C LYS A 98 -4.36 13.10 -11.52
N GLN A 99 -3.39 12.50 -12.20
CA GLN A 99 -3.24 12.61 -13.63
C GLN A 99 -4.08 11.59 -14.38
N ALA A 100 -4.10 10.34 -13.90
CA ALA A 100 -4.78 9.24 -14.58
C ALA A 100 -5.46 8.33 -13.55
N PRO A 101 -6.63 8.74 -13.03
CA PRO A 101 -7.30 7.93 -11.99
C PRO A 101 -7.56 6.49 -12.42
N GLN A 102 -7.77 6.25 -13.72
CA GLN A 102 -8.00 4.91 -14.24
C GLN A 102 -6.80 3.99 -14.09
N ASN A 103 -5.63 4.55 -13.81
CA ASN A 103 -4.41 3.77 -13.63
C ASN A 103 -4.15 3.37 -12.18
N VAL A 104 -5.08 3.69 -11.28
CA VAL A 104 -4.97 3.32 -9.87
C VAL A 104 -6.14 2.44 -9.48
N SER A 105 -5.84 1.26 -8.96
CA SER A 105 -6.87 0.32 -8.52
C SER A 105 -6.48 -0.30 -7.19
N PHE A 106 -7.48 -0.58 -6.38
CA PHE A 106 -7.30 -1.32 -5.14
C PHE A 106 -8.21 -2.53 -5.16
N LYS A 107 -7.73 -3.64 -4.63
CA LYS A 107 -8.49 -4.88 -4.55
C LYS A 107 -8.70 -5.29 -3.11
N THR A 108 -9.84 -5.93 -2.86
CA THR A 108 -10.05 -6.73 -1.66
C THR A 108 -10.37 -8.14 -2.14
N PRO A 109 -10.52 -9.13 -1.25
CA PRO A 109 -10.87 -10.48 -1.70
C PRO A 109 -12.17 -10.57 -2.50
N THR A 110 -13.05 -9.58 -2.38
CA THR A 110 -14.37 -9.64 -3.02
C THR A 110 -14.62 -8.58 -4.10
N VAL A 111 -13.83 -7.50 -4.15
CA VAL A 111 -14.09 -6.42 -5.11
C VAL A 111 -12.81 -5.81 -5.65
N VAL A 112 -12.94 -5.16 -6.80
CA VAL A 112 -11.91 -4.30 -7.36
C VAL A 112 -12.46 -2.88 -7.35
N LEU A 113 -11.67 -1.95 -6.80
CA LEU A 113 -12.09 -0.57 -6.62
C LEU A 113 -11.23 0.37 -7.46
N GLY A 114 -11.87 1.22 -8.26
CA GLY A 114 -11.20 2.36 -8.85
C GLY A 114 -11.22 3.51 -7.85
N ILE A 115 -10.36 4.49 -8.05
CA ILE A 115 -10.32 5.62 -7.13
C ILE A 115 -11.38 6.66 -7.50
N ARG A 116 -11.89 7.31 -6.46
CA ARG A 116 -12.78 8.46 -6.58
C ARG A 116 -12.30 9.51 -5.59
N GLY A 117 -12.04 10.71 -6.08
CA GLY A 117 -11.57 11.78 -5.22
C GLY A 117 -10.12 11.59 -4.82
N THR A 118 -9.71 12.34 -3.80
CA THR A 118 -8.31 12.38 -3.38
C THR A 118 -8.03 11.59 -2.11
N GLU A 119 -9.08 11.22 -1.37
CA GLU A 119 -8.91 10.58 -0.08
C GLU A 119 -10.07 9.63 0.17
N PHE A 120 -9.78 8.42 0.59
CA PHE A 120 -10.82 7.43 0.88
C PHE A 120 -10.28 6.33 1.80
N ILE A 121 -11.19 5.56 2.37
CA ILE A 121 -10.84 4.46 3.26
C ILE A 121 -11.43 3.17 2.70
N ILE A 122 -10.63 2.10 2.71
CA ILE A 122 -11.05 0.77 2.28
C ILE A 122 -11.03 -0.15 3.48
N GLU A 123 -12.07 -0.97 3.60
CA GLU A 123 -12.13 -2.02 4.61
C GLU A 123 -12.22 -3.37 3.92
N ALA A 124 -11.52 -4.35 4.46
CA ALA A 124 -11.61 -5.72 3.98
C ALA A 124 -11.70 -6.66 5.16
N ARG A 125 -12.62 -7.61 5.06
CA ARG A 125 -12.70 -8.69 6.04
C ARG A 125 -11.84 -9.83 5.53
N GLY A 126 -10.94 -10.30 6.37
CA GLY A 126 -10.15 -11.46 6.03
C GLY A 126 -10.92 -12.72 6.32
N ASP A 127 -11.77 -13.13 5.41
CA ASP A 127 -12.57 -14.34 5.62
C ASP A 127 -11.68 -15.54 5.81
N GLY A 128 -12.01 -16.32 6.85
CA GLY A 128 -11.25 -17.50 7.17
C GLY A 128 -9.95 -17.22 7.92
N GLU A 129 -9.72 -15.99 8.25
CA GLU A 129 -8.55 -15.59 9.03
C GLU A 129 -8.78 -15.76 10.49
#